data_bc09738e9bd6817d5cffb8b505b5de4a
#
_entry.id   bc09738e9bd6817d5cffb8b505b5de4a
#
_cell.length_a   1.000
_cell.length_b   1.000
_cell.length_c   1.000
_cell.angle_alpha   90.00
_cell.angle_beta   90.00
_cell.angle_gamma   90.00
#
_symmetry.space_group_name_H-M   'P 1'
#
loop_
_entity.id
_entity.type
_entity.pdbx_description
1 polymer ?
#
loop_
_entity_poly.entity_id
_entity_poly.type
_entity_poly.pdbx_seq_one_letter_code
_entity_poly.pdbx_strand_id
1 'polypeptide(L)'
;MQNTKETIEVLNDLMQINNDRITGYEKAIRETKPEDDDLKVLYASMIAESHRNKIALATEVQAMGAEVEQGTTTSGKIYRAWMDVKAVFTGHDRHAVLANCEAGEDAAQRAYRTALEHEALPAYIRELLVRQKEALRESHDEVKALRDQYA
;
A
#
# COMPACT_ATOMS: atom_id res chain seq x y z
N MET A 1 -12.74 11.25 21.36
CA MET A 1 -11.63 12.18 21.14
C MET A 1 -10.31 11.49 20.99
N GLN A 2 -9.84 10.76 21.99
CA GLN A 2 -8.62 9.98 21.83
C GLN A 2 -8.77 8.89 20.76
N ASN A 3 -9.93 8.24 20.71
CA ASN A 3 -10.22 7.22 19.71
C ASN A 3 -10.20 7.79 18.30
N THR A 4 -10.74 9.01 18.13
CA THR A 4 -10.72 9.69 16.83
C THR A 4 -9.29 10.00 16.43
N LYS A 5 -8.47 10.47 17.36
CA LYS A 5 -7.06 10.78 17.10
C LYS A 5 -6.30 9.54 16.66
N GLU A 6 -6.50 8.41 17.35
CA GLU A 6 -5.86 7.15 16.99
C GLU A 6 -6.31 6.67 15.62
N THR A 7 -7.60 6.79 15.31
CA THR A 7 -8.13 6.41 14.01
C THR A 7 -7.49 7.27 12.91
N ILE A 8 -7.41 8.57 13.11
CA ILE A 8 -6.77 9.48 12.13
C ILE A 8 -5.31 9.09 11.90
N GLU A 9 -4.59 8.76 12.97
CA GLU A 9 -3.20 8.33 12.85
C GLU A 9 -3.07 7.07 11.99
N VAL A 10 -3.93 6.08 12.24
CA VAL A 10 -3.95 4.85 11.45
C VAL A 10 -4.23 5.15 9.98
N LEU A 11 -5.24 5.97 9.70
CA LEU A 11 -5.60 6.30 8.33
C LEU A 11 -4.50 7.08 7.62
N ASN A 12 -3.84 8.01 8.32
CA ASN A 12 -2.72 8.75 7.74
C ASN A 12 -1.55 7.83 7.42
N ASP A 13 -1.26 6.86 8.29
CA ASP A 13 -0.21 5.89 8.03
C ASP A 13 -0.50 5.06 6.78
N LEU A 14 -1.76 4.62 6.63
CA LEU A 14 -2.16 3.84 5.46
C LEU A 14 -2.13 4.67 4.18
N MET A 15 -2.44 5.97 4.26
CA MET A 15 -2.29 6.87 3.11
C MET A 15 -0.84 6.97 2.68
N GLN A 16 0.08 7.10 3.63
CA GLN A 16 1.51 7.15 3.34
C GLN A 16 1.99 5.85 2.69
N ILE A 17 1.50 4.71 3.18
CA ILE A 17 1.84 3.40 2.62
C ILE A 17 1.35 3.29 1.18
N ASN A 18 0.12 3.72 0.92
CA ASN A 18 -0.40 3.73 -0.45
C ASN A 18 0.41 4.68 -1.35
N ASN A 19 0.83 5.82 -0.82
CA ASN A 19 1.68 6.73 -1.55
C ASN A 19 3.03 6.10 -1.92
N ASP A 20 3.64 5.40 -0.97
CA ASP A 20 4.89 4.69 -1.20
C ASP A 20 4.71 3.54 -2.20
N ARG A 21 3.54 2.88 -2.17
CA ARG A 21 3.21 1.83 -3.13
C ARG A 21 3.14 2.39 -4.54
N ILE A 22 2.54 3.58 -4.70
CA ILE A 22 2.51 4.27 -6.00
C ILE A 22 3.94 4.52 -6.49
N THR A 23 4.77 5.09 -5.63
CA THR A 23 6.17 5.40 -5.98
C THR A 23 6.94 4.14 -6.35
N GLY A 24 6.70 3.05 -5.61
CA GLY A 24 7.35 1.77 -5.88
C GLY A 24 6.97 1.19 -7.24
N TYR A 25 5.70 1.24 -7.60
CA TYR A 25 5.26 0.74 -8.91
C TYR A 25 5.69 1.66 -10.05
N GLU A 26 5.76 2.98 -9.82
CA GLU A 26 6.34 3.90 -10.80
C GLU A 26 7.79 3.52 -11.09
N LYS A 27 8.54 3.20 -10.05
CA LYS A 27 9.92 2.73 -10.21
C LYS A 27 9.97 1.40 -10.96
N ALA A 28 9.07 0.47 -10.62
CA ALA A 28 8.99 -0.81 -11.31
C ALA A 28 8.73 -0.63 -12.81
N ILE A 29 7.87 0.32 -13.18
CA ILE A 29 7.61 0.63 -14.58
C ILE A 29 8.88 1.12 -15.26
N ARG A 30 9.64 2.02 -14.62
CA ARG A 30 10.89 2.54 -15.19
C ARG A 30 11.94 1.47 -15.36
N GLU A 31 11.97 0.47 -14.47
CA GLU A 31 12.94 -0.61 -14.51
C GLU A 31 12.52 -1.75 -15.43
N THR A 32 11.29 -1.74 -15.93
CA THR A 32 10.76 -2.80 -16.78
C THR A 32 11.27 -2.64 -18.21
N LYS A 33 11.76 -3.73 -18.78
CA LYS A 33 12.27 -3.74 -20.13
C LYS A 33 11.14 -3.68 -21.17
N PRO A 34 11.41 -3.17 -22.40
CA PRO A 34 10.36 -3.07 -23.41
C PRO A 34 9.66 -4.40 -23.71
N GLU A 35 10.38 -5.52 -23.67
CA GLU A 35 9.79 -6.84 -23.92
C GLU A 35 8.81 -7.26 -22.81
N ASP A 36 8.80 -6.55 -21.67
CA ASP A 36 7.92 -6.83 -20.55
C ASP A 36 6.82 -5.77 -20.40
N ASP A 37 6.40 -5.16 -21.51
CA ASP A 37 5.38 -4.11 -21.48
C ASP A 37 4.05 -4.57 -20.85
N ASP A 38 3.74 -5.86 -20.90
CA ASP A 38 2.57 -6.41 -20.22
C ASP A 38 2.58 -6.13 -18.72
N LEU A 39 3.78 -6.13 -18.11
CA LEU A 39 3.92 -5.82 -16.70
C LEU A 39 3.64 -4.35 -16.40
N LYS A 40 3.94 -3.45 -17.34
CA LYS A 40 3.68 -2.02 -17.14
C LYS A 40 2.18 -1.76 -17.00
N VAL A 41 1.36 -2.48 -17.75
CA VAL A 41 -0.10 -2.38 -17.64
C VAL A 41 -0.56 -2.83 -16.25
N LEU A 42 -0.02 -3.95 -15.78
CA LEU A 42 -0.31 -4.46 -14.45
C LEU A 42 0.08 -3.43 -13.38
N TYR A 43 1.31 -2.91 -13.44
CA TYR A 43 1.81 -1.95 -12.45
C TYR A 43 0.99 -0.66 -12.47
N ALA A 44 0.56 -0.20 -13.65
CA ALA A 44 -0.30 0.97 -13.75
C ALA A 44 -1.64 0.73 -13.04
N SER A 45 -2.18 -0.49 -13.11
CA SER A 45 -3.42 -0.82 -12.40
C SER A 45 -3.24 -0.81 -10.88
N MET A 46 -2.06 -1.21 -10.40
CA MET A 46 -1.73 -1.15 -8.97
C MET A 46 -1.62 0.30 -8.49
N ILE A 47 -1.05 1.16 -9.32
CA ILE A 47 -0.96 2.60 -9.03
C ILE A 47 -2.36 3.20 -8.91
N ALA A 48 -3.24 2.89 -9.86
CA ALA A 48 -4.62 3.38 -9.83
C ALA A 48 -5.36 2.89 -8.59
N GLU A 49 -5.14 1.66 -8.17
CA GLU A 49 -5.73 1.11 -6.96
C GLU A 49 -5.30 1.88 -5.72
N SER A 50 -4.00 2.17 -5.59
CA SER A 50 -3.49 2.92 -4.45
C SER A 50 -3.97 4.37 -4.44
N HIS A 51 -4.16 4.97 -5.60
CA HIS A 51 -4.79 6.30 -5.66
C HIS A 51 -6.23 6.25 -5.13
N ARG A 52 -7.00 5.25 -5.52
CA ARG A 52 -8.36 5.08 -5.00
C ARG A 52 -8.36 4.87 -3.49
N ASN A 53 -7.43 4.06 -2.99
CA ASN A 53 -7.30 3.84 -1.55
C ASN A 53 -6.99 5.13 -0.82
N LYS A 54 -6.06 5.93 -1.33
CA LYS A 54 -5.70 7.22 -0.73
C LYS A 54 -6.90 8.17 -0.67
N ILE A 55 -7.65 8.27 -1.75
CA ILE A 55 -8.82 9.15 -1.81
C ILE A 55 -9.86 8.74 -0.77
N ALA A 56 -10.14 7.44 -0.66
CA ALA A 56 -11.09 6.94 0.31
C ALA A 56 -10.65 7.21 1.75
N LEU A 57 -9.37 6.98 2.04
CA LEU A 57 -8.81 7.24 3.37
C LEU A 57 -8.81 8.73 3.69
N ALA A 58 -8.42 9.57 2.74
CA ALA A 58 -8.41 11.02 2.91
C ALA A 58 -9.81 11.57 3.18
N THR A 59 -10.81 11.04 2.48
CA THR A 59 -12.19 11.43 2.67
C THR A 59 -12.63 11.20 4.12
N GLU A 60 -12.25 10.07 4.69
CA GLU A 60 -12.60 9.75 6.08
C GLU A 60 -11.85 10.65 7.07
N VAL A 61 -10.58 10.94 6.83
CA VAL A 61 -9.81 11.86 7.68
C VAL A 61 -10.45 13.25 7.67
N GLN A 62 -10.82 13.75 6.50
CA GLN A 62 -11.47 15.05 6.40
C GLN A 62 -12.84 15.06 7.08
N ALA A 63 -13.60 13.97 6.97
CA ALA A 63 -14.89 13.84 7.63
C ALA A 63 -14.76 13.88 9.14
N MET A 64 -13.61 13.50 9.68
CA MET A 64 -13.32 13.57 11.11
C MET A 64 -12.80 14.94 11.53
N GLY A 65 -12.73 15.90 10.62
CA GLY A 65 -12.32 17.27 10.93
C GLY A 65 -10.81 17.47 10.99
N ALA A 66 -10.03 16.53 10.47
CA ALA A 66 -8.57 16.64 10.46
C ALA A 66 -8.06 16.98 9.07
N GLU A 67 -6.84 17.54 9.02
CA GLU A 67 -6.16 17.74 7.76
C GLU A 67 -5.46 16.46 7.33
N VAL A 68 -5.43 16.25 6.01
CA VAL A 68 -4.73 15.10 5.45
C VAL A 68 -3.23 15.36 5.52
N GLU A 69 -2.49 14.40 6.08
CA GLU A 69 -1.04 14.44 6.11
C GLU A 69 -0.50 14.28 4.68
N GLN A 70 0.38 15.20 4.32
CA GLN A 70 1.01 15.18 3.00
C GLN A 70 2.51 15.14 3.16
N GLY A 71 3.16 14.38 2.28
CA GLY A 71 4.60 14.32 2.26
C GLY A 71 5.18 13.17 3.04
N THR A 72 6.39 13.34 3.53
CA THR A 72 7.21 12.25 4.04
C THR A 72 7.30 12.19 5.56
N THR A 73 6.43 12.89 6.27
CA THR A 73 6.47 12.89 7.73
C THR A 73 6.04 11.53 8.25
N THR A 74 6.93 10.86 8.95
CA THR A 74 6.58 9.62 9.61
C THR A 74 5.86 9.94 10.88
N SER A 75 4.71 9.34 11.10
CA SER A 75 3.93 9.68 12.26
C SER A 75 3.64 8.49 13.16
N GLY A 76 3.21 7.37 12.62
CA GLY A 76 2.71 6.27 13.41
C GLY A 76 3.55 5.02 13.33
N LYS A 77 3.20 4.08 14.21
CA LYS A 77 3.88 2.79 14.30
C LYS A 77 3.73 1.97 13.04
N ILE A 78 2.57 2.05 12.41
CA ILE A 78 2.28 1.26 11.20
C ILE A 78 3.20 1.71 10.07
N TYR A 79 3.33 3.02 9.89
CA TYR A 79 4.19 3.54 8.83
C TYR A 79 5.66 3.25 9.12
N ARG A 80 6.09 3.35 10.39
CA ARG A 80 7.48 3.03 10.75
C ARG A 80 7.81 1.57 10.46
N ALA A 81 6.88 0.67 10.76
CA ALA A 81 7.07 -0.75 10.46
C ALA A 81 7.14 -0.99 8.95
N TRP A 82 6.31 -0.28 8.18
CA TRP A 82 6.36 -0.33 6.71
C TRP A 82 7.73 0.13 6.20
N MET A 83 8.27 1.22 6.74
CA MET A 83 9.56 1.74 6.31
C MET A 83 10.69 0.74 6.54
N ASP A 84 10.63 -0.02 7.64
CA ASP A 84 11.64 -1.02 7.94
C ASP A 84 11.65 -2.15 6.89
N VAL A 85 10.50 -2.43 6.29
CA VAL A 85 10.34 -3.49 5.29
C VAL A 85 10.40 -2.94 3.87
N LYS A 86 10.30 -1.63 3.72
CA LYS A 86 10.40 -0.94 2.44
C LYS A 86 11.81 -1.14 1.88
N ALA A 87 12.06 -2.37 1.57
CA ALA A 87 13.37 -2.90 1.36
C ALA A 87 14.05 -2.32 0.14
N VAL A 88 15.31 -2.44 0.14
CA VAL A 88 16.17 -2.12 -0.97
C VAL A 88 15.65 -2.82 -2.22
N PHE A 89 15.28 -2.03 -3.21
CA PHE A 89 14.89 -2.55 -4.50
C PHE A 89 16.17 -3.00 -5.22
N THR A 90 16.33 -4.30 -5.36
CA THR A 90 17.54 -4.87 -5.95
C THR A 90 17.19 -5.71 -7.18
N GLY A 91 18.07 -5.65 -8.18
CA GLY A 91 17.89 -6.41 -9.41
C GLY A 91 17.01 -5.70 -10.43
N HIS A 92 17.18 -6.07 -11.68
CA HIS A 92 16.49 -5.41 -12.80
C HIS A 92 15.83 -6.39 -13.76
N ASP A 93 15.98 -7.69 -13.56
CA ASP A 93 15.34 -8.66 -14.42
C ASP A 93 13.89 -8.88 -13.97
N ARG A 94 13.11 -9.52 -14.82
CA ARG A 94 11.69 -9.72 -14.61
C ARG A 94 11.40 -10.38 -13.27
N HIS A 95 12.12 -11.44 -12.94
CA HIS A 95 11.88 -12.17 -11.69
C HIS A 95 12.22 -11.29 -10.47
N ALA A 96 13.34 -10.57 -10.50
CA ALA A 96 13.75 -9.72 -9.38
C ALA A 96 12.76 -8.59 -9.14
N VAL A 97 12.28 -7.95 -10.21
CA VAL A 97 11.29 -6.87 -10.08
C VAL A 97 10.00 -7.41 -9.47
N LEU A 98 9.52 -8.56 -9.94
CA LEU A 98 8.29 -9.17 -9.42
C LEU A 98 8.46 -9.60 -7.95
N ALA A 99 9.63 -10.13 -7.59
CA ALA A 99 9.91 -10.51 -6.20
C ALA A 99 9.89 -9.29 -5.28
N ASN A 100 10.43 -8.16 -5.72
CA ASN A 100 10.40 -6.92 -4.94
C ASN A 100 8.96 -6.40 -4.79
N CYS A 101 8.16 -6.50 -5.85
CA CYS A 101 6.75 -6.10 -5.80
C CYS A 101 5.99 -6.99 -4.81
N GLU A 102 6.23 -8.30 -4.82
CA GLU A 102 5.57 -9.20 -3.88
C GLU A 102 5.92 -8.87 -2.43
N ALA A 103 7.20 -8.60 -2.16
CA ALA A 103 7.63 -8.22 -0.80
C ALA A 103 6.91 -6.96 -0.34
N GLY A 104 6.74 -5.97 -1.23
CA GLY A 104 5.98 -4.77 -0.93
C GLY A 104 4.50 -5.07 -0.66
N GLU A 105 3.91 -5.95 -1.44
CA GLU A 105 2.51 -6.35 -1.24
C GLU A 105 2.32 -7.11 0.08
N ASP A 106 3.27 -7.97 0.45
CA ASP A 106 3.26 -8.64 1.76
C ASP A 106 3.29 -7.62 2.89
N ALA A 107 4.15 -6.61 2.77
CA ALA A 107 4.26 -5.56 3.77
C ALA A 107 2.96 -4.75 3.89
N ALA A 108 2.30 -4.48 2.76
CA ALA A 108 1.02 -3.78 2.75
C ALA A 108 -0.06 -4.61 3.46
N GLN A 109 -0.10 -5.92 3.24
CA GLN A 109 -1.03 -6.81 3.95
C GLN A 109 -0.81 -6.75 5.46
N ARG A 110 0.45 -6.79 5.89
CA ARG A 110 0.78 -6.69 7.32
C ARG A 110 0.35 -5.35 7.91
N ALA A 111 0.54 -4.27 7.16
CA ALA A 111 0.15 -2.93 7.62
C ALA A 111 -1.35 -2.84 7.84
N TYR A 112 -2.14 -3.33 6.90
CA TYR A 112 -3.60 -3.32 7.04
C TYR A 112 -4.07 -4.25 8.16
N ARG A 113 -3.42 -5.39 8.33
CA ARG A 113 -3.74 -6.31 9.42
C ARG A 113 -3.49 -5.65 10.77
N THR A 114 -2.35 -4.99 10.92
CA THR A 114 -2.03 -4.26 12.14
C THR A 114 -3.02 -3.13 12.40
N ALA A 115 -3.41 -2.41 11.35
CA ALA A 115 -4.42 -1.37 11.46
C ALA A 115 -5.74 -1.92 11.99
N LEU A 116 -6.16 -3.08 11.51
CA LEU A 116 -7.42 -3.72 11.90
C LEU A 116 -7.40 -4.25 13.34
N GLU A 117 -6.23 -4.37 13.95
CA GLU A 117 -6.11 -4.76 15.35
C GLU A 117 -6.47 -3.62 16.32
N HIS A 118 -6.56 -2.38 15.85
CA HIS A 118 -6.90 -1.24 16.70
C HIS A 118 -8.38 -1.29 17.08
N GLU A 119 -8.63 -1.40 18.37
CA GLU A 119 -10.01 -1.49 18.88
C GLU A 119 -10.78 -0.18 18.74
N ALA A 120 -10.05 0.93 18.64
CA ALA A 120 -10.65 2.26 18.54
C ALA A 120 -11.32 2.55 17.20
N LEU A 121 -11.10 1.71 16.18
CA LEU A 121 -11.64 1.97 14.85
C LEU A 121 -13.17 1.83 14.83
N PRO A 122 -13.90 2.85 14.33
CA PRO A 122 -15.33 2.70 14.10
C PRO A 122 -15.63 1.57 13.10
N ALA A 123 -16.81 0.99 13.21
CA ALA A 123 -17.20 -0.15 12.35
C ALA A 123 -17.10 0.18 10.87
N TYR A 124 -17.54 1.37 10.46
CA TYR A 124 -17.53 1.74 9.04
C TYR A 124 -16.10 1.93 8.50
N ILE A 125 -15.18 2.38 9.35
CA ILE A 125 -13.76 2.47 8.99
C ILE A 125 -13.18 1.06 8.86
N ARG A 126 -13.51 0.19 9.81
CA ARG A 126 -13.07 -1.20 9.78
C ARG A 126 -13.49 -1.89 8.48
N GLU A 127 -14.72 -1.68 8.07
CA GLU A 127 -15.24 -2.22 6.80
C GLU A 127 -14.46 -1.69 5.59
N LEU A 128 -14.17 -0.40 5.59
CA LEU A 128 -13.36 0.21 4.52
C LEU A 128 -11.99 -0.46 4.42
N LEU A 129 -11.32 -0.62 5.56
CA LEU A 129 -9.99 -1.21 5.59
C LEU A 129 -10.00 -2.68 5.18
N VAL A 130 -11.04 -3.42 5.56
CA VAL A 130 -11.19 -4.82 5.13
C VAL A 130 -11.32 -4.90 3.62
N ARG A 131 -12.12 -4.03 3.01
CA ARG A 131 -12.29 -4.01 1.55
C ARG A 131 -11.00 -3.66 0.84
N GLN A 132 -10.26 -2.67 1.35
CA GLN A 132 -8.98 -2.29 0.76
C GLN A 132 -7.95 -3.42 0.89
N LYS A 133 -7.91 -4.06 2.06
CA LYS A 133 -7.01 -5.18 2.30
C LYS A 133 -7.30 -6.34 1.34
N GLU A 134 -8.56 -6.65 1.11
CA GLU A 134 -8.96 -7.72 0.19
C GLU A 134 -8.52 -7.42 -1.25
N ALA A 135 -8.71 -6.18 -1.69
CA ALA A 135 -8.27 -5.77 -3.02
C ALA A 135 -6.75 -5.87 -3.16
N LEU A 136 -6.03 -5.46 -2.13
CA LEU A 136 -4.56 -5.56 -2.11
C LEU A 136 -4.11 -7.02 -2.08
N ARG A 137 -4.86 -7.90 -1.44
CA ARG A 137 -4.55 -9.33 -1.41
C ARG A 137 -4.67 -9.94 -2.80
N GLU A 138 -5.69 -9.56 -3.54
CA GLU A 138 -5.84 -10.02 -4.93
C GLU A 138 -4.65 -9.58 -5.78
N SER A 139 -4.19 -8.34 -5.59
CA SER A 139 -3.00 -7.84 -6.27
C SER A 139 -1.76 -8.61 -5.87
N HIS A 140 -1.59 -8.89 -4.57
CA HIS A 140 -0.49 -9.70 -4.07
C HIS A 140 -0.45 -11.07 -4.73
N ASP A 141 -1.60 -11.73 -4.80
CA ASP A 141 -1.69 -13.07 -5.37
C ASP A 141 -1.37 -13.05 -6.86
N GLU A 142 -1.78 -12.02 -7.57
CA GLU A 142 -1.48 -11.84 -9.00
C GLU A 142 0.02 -11.67 -9.23
N VAL A 143 0.68 -10.83 -8.45
CA VAL A 143 2.12 -10.61 -8.54
C VAL A 143 2.87 -11.89 -8.20
N LYS A 144 2.44 -12.59 -7.15
CA LYS A 144 3.07 -13.84 -6.73
C LYS A 144 2.98 -14.89 -7.83
N ALA A 145 1.82 -15.03 -8.46
CA ALA A 145 1.64 -15.99 -9.54
C ALA A 145 2.57 -15.68 -10.71
N LEU A 146 2.71 -14.40 -11.06
CA LEU A 146 3.62 -13.99 -12.13
C LEU A 146 5.08 -14.25 -11.77
N ARG A 147 5.47 -13.95 -10.53
CA ARG A 147 6.83 -14.23 -10.09
C ARG A 147 7.14 -15.71 -10.20
N ASP A 148 6.23 -16.56 -9.75
CA ASP A 148 6.44 -18.01 -9.78
C ASP A 148 6.50 -18.54 -11.21
N GLN A 149 5.76 -17.92 -12.13
CA GLN A 149 5.76 -18.29 -13.53
C GLN A 149 7.13 -18.03 -14.19
N TYR A 150 7.85 -17.02 -13.72
CA TYR A 150 9.14 -16.63 -14.29
C TYR A 150 10.31 -16.92 -13.35
N ALA A 151 10.11 -17.82 -12.41
CA ALA A 151 11.16 -18.21 -11.47
C ALA A 151 12.25 -19.03 -12.14
#